data_9f9748fe85307e4c9e30ac072b6aba63
#
_entry.id   9f9748fe85307e4c9e30ac072b6aba63
#
_cell.length_a   1.000
_cell.length_b   1.000
_cell.length_c   1.000
_cell.angle_alpha   90.00
_cell.angle_beta   90.00
_cell.angle_gamma   90.00
#
_symmetry.space_group_name_H-M   'P 1'
#
loop_
_entity.id
_entity.type
_entity.pdbx_description
1 polymer ?
#
loop_
_entity_poly.entity_id
_entity_poly.type
_entity_poly.pdbx_seq_one_letter_code
_entity_poly.pdbx_strand_id
1 'polypeptide(L)'
;RLNIRPKIGIRIKLGTSGSGKWEDSGGDASKFGLTSSELLEALNKLEEIGLADCLKLIHFHIGSQVTNIRHIKTAIREASQFYVQLHKMGFPVDFIDAGGGLGVDYDGTRSASSESSVNYSMQEYVNDVMYQIIDAADKNGLPHPNIITESGRSLAAHHSVLVIQVLETASLPEMPEEWEVSPDDHQLVKDLYEIWDNLTQRSALENWHDAQQIRCLLYTSDAADERS
;
A
#
# COMPACT_ATOMS: atom_id res chain seq x y z
N ARG A 1 20.79 -38.82 -3.35
CA ARG A 1 20.56 -37.52 -4.05
C ARG A 1 19.78 -37.86 -5.31
N LEU A 2 18.74 -37.06 -5.61
CA LEU A 2 17.70 -37.41 -6.61
C LEU A 2 18.15 -37.16 -8.06
N ASN A 3 19.31 -36.57 -8.30
CA ASN A 3 19.84 -36.19 -9.63
C ASN A 3 18.81 -35.42 -10.49
N ILE A 4 18.06 -34.51 -9.86
CA ILE A 4 17.04 -33.67 -10.49
C ILE A 4 17.55 -32.24 -10.53
N ARG A 5 17.33 -31.54 -11.67
CA ARG A 5 17.53 -30.09 -11.80
C ARG A 5 16.20 -29.41 -11.46
N PRO A 6 16.10 -28.70 -10.32
CA PRO A 6 14.85 -28.05 -9.93
C PRO A 6 14.59 -26.81 -10.77
N LYS A 7 13.33 -26.37 -10.83
CA LYS A 7 13.00 -25.00 -11.18
C LYS A 7 12.88 -24.17 -9.90
N ILE A 8 13.67 -23.14 -9.79
CA ILE A 8 13.78 -22.30 -8.59
C ILE A 8 13.10 -20.96 -8.85
N GLY A 9 12.30 -20.50 -7.88
CA GLY A 9 11.82 -19.14 -7.78
C GLY A 9 12.42 -18.44 -6.56
N ILE A 10 12.72 -17.16 -6.69
CA ILE A 10 13.22 -16.33 -5.59
C ILE A 10 12.24 -15.18 -5.35
N ARG A 11 11.85 -15.00 -4.09
CA ARG A 11 11.12 -13.80 -3.68
C ARG A 11 12.11 -12.70 -3.33
N ILE A 12 11.96 -11.56 -4.01
CA ILE A 12 12.77 -10.35 -3.80
C ILE A 12 12.01 -9.32 -2.97
N LYS A 13 12.75 -8.56 -2.18
CA LYS A 13 12.26 -7.32 -1.59
C LYS A 13 12.42 -6.18 -2.59
N LEU A 14 11.38 -5.37 -2.73
CA LEU A 14 11.46 -4.13 -3.47
C LEU A 14 11.66 -2.96 -2.49
N GLY A 15 12.41 -1.94 -2.88
CA GLY A 15 12.53 -0.69 -2.13
C GLY A 15 11.22 0.10 -2.14
N THR A 16 10.37 -0.15 -3.14
CA THR A 16 9.02 0.41 -3.20
C THR A 16 8.15 -0.20 -2.11
N SER A 17 7.71 0.62 -1.16
CA SER A 17 6.67 0.25 -0.19
C SER A 17 5.28 0.40 -0.81
N GLY A 18 4.39 -0.55 -0.54
CA GLY A 18 2.97 -0.40 -0.85
C GLY A 18 2.32 0.63 0.08
N SER A 19 1.17 1.15 -0.30
CA SER A 19 0.30 1.92 0.60
C SER A 19 -0.86 1.04 1.05
N GLY A 20 -1.21 1.08 2.33
CA GLY A 20 -2.37 0.38 2.87
C GLY A 20 -2.12 -0.19 4.26
N LYS A 21 -3.17 -0.71 4.89
CA LYS A 21 -3.18 -1.25 6.26
C LYS A 21 -2.14 -2.37 6.53
N TRP A 22 -1.51 -2.91 5.49
CA TRP A 22 -0.53 -3.99 5.53
C TRP A 22 0.81 -3.57 4.89
N GLU A 23 1.19 -2.31 5.06
CA GLU A 23 2.43 -1.71 4.55
C GLU A 23 3.69 -2.47 5.00
N ASP A 24 3.66 -3.06 6.20
CA ASP A 24 4.76 -3.86 6.78
C ASP A 24 5.09 -5.15 6.00
N SER A 25 4.28 -5.54 5.01
CA SER A 25 4.53 -6.74 4.19
C SER A 25 5.34 -6.46 2.91
N GLY A 26 5.62 -5.20 2.61
CA GLY A 26 6.44 -4.73 1.49
C GLY A 26 7.67 -3.92 1.95
N GLY A 27 8.52 -3.51 0.99
CA GLY A 27 9.71 -2.71 1.25
C GLY A 27 10.85 -3.46 1.94
N ASP A 28 11.94 -2.75 2.23
CA ASP A 28 13.16 -3.31 2.86
C ASP A 28 12.91 -3.87 4.27
N ALA A 29 11.96 -3.32 5.00
CA ALA A 29 11.56 -3.77 6.34
C ALA A 29 10.72 -5.06 6.33
N SER A 30 10.28 -5.53 5.15
CA SER A 30 9.53 -6.79 5.03
C SER A 30 10.31 -7.96 5.62
N LYS A 31 9.63 -8.80 6.40
CA LYS A 31 10.20 -10.05 6.91
C LYS A 31 10.30 -11.16 5.84
N PHE A 32 9.77 -10.93 4.64
CA PHE A 32 9.74 -11.91 3.55
C PHE A 32 10.52 -11.42 2.35
N GLY A 33 11.17 -12.35 1.65
CA GLY A 33 11.96 -12.08 0.46
C GLY A 33 13.41 -11.73 0.80
N LEU A 34 14.24 -11.69 -0.23
CA LEU A 34 15.66 -11.40 -0.15
C LEU A 34 15.91 -9.92 -0.48
N THR A 35 16.76 -9.28 0.29
CA THR A 35 17.36 -7.99 -0.06
C THR A 35 18.29 -8.17 -1.27
N SER A 36 18.71 -7.07 -1.89
CA SER A 36 19.64 -7.13 -3.03
C SER A 36 20.96 -7.83 -2.67
N SER A 37 21.47 -7.64 -1.44
CA SER A 37 22.69 -8.31 -0.97
C SER A 37 22.49 -9.82 -0.81
N GLU A 38 21.41 -10.24 -0.14
CA GLU A 38 21.05 -11.63 0.03
C GLU A 38 20.75 -12.32 -1.31
N LEU A 39 20.14 -11.60 -2.27
CA LEU A 39 19.95 -12.10 -3.62
C LEU A 39 21.28 -12.39 -4.29
N LEU A 40 22.25 -11.48 -4.25
CA LEU A 40 23.58 -11.67 -4.84
C LEU A 40 24.30 -12.87 -4.20
N GLU A 41 24.20 -13.06 -2.88
CA GLU A 41 24.75 -14.24 -2.21
C GLU A 41 24.09 -15.53 -2.71
N ALA A 42 22.77 -15.53 -2.86
CA ALA A 42 22.03 -16.68 -3.38
C ALA A 42 22.40 -17.00 -4.84
N LEU A 43 22.59 -15.98 -5.69
CA LEU A 43 23.02 -16.13 -7.09
C LEU A 43 24.42 -16.73 -7.16
N ASN A 44 25.38 -16.19 -6.41
CA ASN A 44 26.74 -16.74 -6.35
C ASN A 44 26.72 -18.21 -5.93
N LYS A 45 25.87 -18.55 -4.97
CA LYS A 45 25.72 -19.94 -4.53
C LYS A 45 25.16 -20.85 -5.61
N LEU A 46 24.20 -20.37 -6.39
CA LEU A 46 23.64 -21.13 -7.52
C LEU A 46 24.69 -21.36 -8.62
N GLU A 47 25.56 -20.38 -8.89
CA GLU A 47 26.67 -20.52 -9.83
C GLU A 47 27.69 -21.53 -9.33
N GLU A 48 28.15 -21.42 -8.08
CA GLU A 48 29.12 -22.35 -7.48
C GLU A 48 28.69 -23.82 -7.56
N ILE A 49 27.39 -24.08 -7.39
CA ILE A 49 26.87 -25.47 -7.43
C ILE A 49 26.37 -25.88 -8.82
N GLY A 50 26.56 -25.03 -9.85
CA GLY A 50 26.19 -25.30 -11.24
C GLY A 50 24.67 -25.35 -11.48
N LEU A 51 23.89 -24.54 -10.77
CA LEU A 51 22.42 -24.46 -10.87
C LEU A 51 21.92 -23.08 -11.29
N ALA A 52 22.75 -22.25 -11.88
CA ALA A 52 22.35 -20.92 -12.35
C ALA A 52 21.16 -20.95 -13.32
N ASP A 53 21.15 -21.93 -14.25
CA ASP A 53 20.07 -22.13 -15.23
C ASP A 53 18.77 -22.65 -14.60
N CYS A 54 18.78 -23.04 -13.34
CA CYS A 54 17.61 -23.49 -12.58
C CYS A 54 16.78 -22.32 -12.02
N LEU A 55 17.35 -21.11 -11.91
CA LEU A 55 16.57 -19.93 -11.52
C LEU A 55 15.65 -19.50 -12.67
N LYS A 56 14.35 -19.68 -12.47
CA LYS A 56 13.31 -19.48 -13.49
C LYS A 56 12.31 -18.40 -13.17
N LEU A 57 12.17 -18.00 -11.92
CA LEU A 57 11.11 -17.09 -11.48
C LEU A 57 11.66 -16.11 -10.46
N ILE A 58 11.27 -14.86 -10.62
CA ILE A 58 11.30 -13.86 -9.54
C ILE A 58 9.88 -13.55 -9.09
N HIS A 59 9.70 -13.44 -7.79
CA HIS A 59 8.43 -13.10 -7.16
C HIS A 59 8.61 -11.89 -6.23
N PHE A 60 7.62 -11.05 -6.16
CA PHE A 60 7.52 -9.98 -5.16
C PHE A 60 6.08 -9.81 -4.71
N HIS A 61 5.89 -9.10 -3.59
CA HIS A 61 4.55 -8.81 -3.06
C HIS A 61 4.56 -7.42 -2.43
N ILE A 62 3.64 -6.57 -2.86
CA ILE A 62 3.60 -5.15 -2.48
C ILE A 62 2.56 -4.83 -1.40
N GLY A 63 1.89 -5.83 -0.87
CA GLY A 63 0.85 -5.67 0.15
C GLY A 63 -0.50 -6.23 -0.27
N SER A 64 -1.55 -5.83 0.44
CA SER A 64 -2.93 -6.25 0.20
C SER A 64 -3.81 -5.02 0.05
N GLN A 65 -4.81 -5.10 -0.82
CA GLN A 65 -5.74 -4.00 -1.08
C GLN A 65 -4.97 -2.70 -1.43
N VAL A 66 -4.13 -2.76 -2.45
CA VAL A 66 -3.37 -1.59 -2.92
C VAL A 66 -4.33 -0.62 -3.60
N THR A 67 -4.57 0.52 -2.98
CA THR A 67 -5.61 1.47 -3.39
C THR A 67 -5.20 2.33 -4.58
N ASN A 68 -3.89 2.54 -4.77
CA ASN A 68 -3.37 3.46 -5.78
C ASN A 68 -2.51 2.74 -6.83
N ILE A 69 -2.90 2.86 -8.09
CA ILE A 69 -2.21 2.26 -9.24
C ILE A 69 -0.73 2.69 -9.34
N ARG A 70 -0.36 3.88 -8.85
CA ARG A 70 1.02 4.38 -8.90
C ARG A 70 1.99 3.48 -8.13
N HIS A 71 1.56 2.90 -7.00
CA HIS A 71 2.39 1.98 -6.22
C HIS A 71 2.66 0.70 -7.01
N ILE A 72 1.63 0.18 -7.69
CA ILE A 72 1.77 -0.99 -8.58
C ILE A 72 2.76 -0.68 -9.71
N LYS A 73 2.59 0.44 -10.41
CA LYS A 73 3.49 0.89 -11.49
C LYS A 73 4.95 0.96 -11.05
N THR A 74 5.20 1.56 -9.88
CA THR A 74 6.55 1.72 -9.36
C THR A 74 7.17 0.38 -9.00
N ALA A 75 6.41 -0.51 -8.35
CA ALA A 75 6.85 -1.85 -7.99
C ALA A 75 7.18 -2.71 -9.22
N ILE A 76 6.30 -2.72 -10.22
CA ILE A 76 6.54 -3.45 -11.48
C ILE A 76 7.76 -2.91 -12.21
N ARG A 77 7.95 -1.58 -12.25
CA ARG A 77 9.14 -0.98 -12.85
C ARG A 77 10.41 -1.45 -12.16
N GLU A 78 10.43 -1.46 -10.83
CA GLU A 78 11.57 -1.95 -10.05
C GLU A 78 11.82 -3.45 -10.30
N ALA A 79 10.78 -4.28 -10.23
CA ALA A 79 10.88 -5.72 -10.51
C ALA A 79 11.39 -6.00 -11.93
N SER A 80 10.97 -5.20 -12.91
CA SER A 80 11.47 -5.31 -14.30
C SER A 80 12.98 -5.04 -14.39
N GLN A 81 13.54 -4.16 -13.55
CA GLN A 81 14.98 -3.95 -13.48
C GLN A 81 15.71 -5.18 -12.89
N PHE A 82 15.15 -5.83 -11.86
CA PHE A 82 15.70 -7.11 -11.37
C PHE A 82 15.72 -8.16 -12.49
N TYR A 83 14.65 -8.30 -13.26
CA TYR A 83 14.59 -9.19 -14.42
C TYR A 83 15.73 -8.91 -15.41
N VAL A 84 15.91 -7.64 -15.79
CA VAL A 84 16.97 -7.21 -16.71
C VAL A 84 18.36 -7.53 -16.16
N GLN A 85 18.62 -7.22 -14.88
CA GLN A 85 19.93 -7.45 -14.28
C GLN A 85 20.25 -8.95 -14.16
N LEU A 86 19.28 -9.77 -13.78
CA LEU A 86 19.46 -11.23 -13.71
C LEU A 86 19.83 -11.82 -15.07
N HIS A 87 19.17 -11.40 -16.15
CA HIS A 87 19.55 -11.81 -17.50
C HIS A 87 20.96 -11.38 -17.87
N LYS A 88 21.37 -10.13 -17.55
CA LYS A 88 22.74 -9.63 -17.78
C LYS A 88 23.79 -10.41 -17.00
N MET A 89 23.43 -10.94 -15.86
CA MET A 89 24.29 -11.81 -15.02
C MET A 89 24.27 -13.28 -15.45
N GLY A 90 23.53 -13.65 -16.50
CA GLY A 90 23.48 -15.01 -17.02
C GLY A 90 22.44 -15.93 -16.39
N PHE A 91 21.50 -15.40 -15.61
CA PHE A 91 20.39 -16.15 -15.04
C PHE A 91 19.15 -16.08 -15.95
N PRO A 92 18.75 -17.19 -16.60
CA PRO A 92 17.67 -17.19 -17.57
C PRO A 92 16.30 -17.28 -16.88
N VAL A 93 15.87 -16.18 -16.28
CA VAL A 93 14.56 -16.05 -15.64
C VAL A 93 13.47 -16.01 -16.72
N ASP A 94 12.49 -16.89 -16.64
CA ASP A 94 11.40 -17.01 -17.61
C ASP A 94 10.07 -16.44 -17.11
N PHE A 95 9.95 -16.21 -15.78
CA PHE A 95 8.71 -15.81 -15.15
C PHE A 95 8.91 -14.63 -14.21
N ILE A 96 7.98 -13.69 -14.26
CA ILE A 96 7.80 -12.66 -13.24
C ILE A 96 6.45 -12.93 -12.58
N ASP A 97 6.47 -13.23 -11.28
CA ASP A 97 5.27 -13.31 -10.46
C ASP A 97 5.09 -11.98 -9.71
N ALA A 98 4.13 -11.21 -10.18
CA ALA A 98 3.82 -9.88 -9.62
C ALA A 98 3.13 -9.93 -8.24
N GLY A 99 2.94 -11.13 -7.71
CA GLY A 99 2.27 -11.34 -6.43
C GLY A 99 0.81 -10.93 -6.43
N GLY A 100 0.32 -10.66 -5.23
CA GLY A 100 -1.03 -10.15 -5.01
C GLY A 100 -1.06 -8.65 -4.79
N GLY A 101 -2.15 -8.20 -4.18
CA GLY A 101 -2.33 -6.79 -3.83
C GLY A 101 -3.34 -6.06 -4.71
N LEU A 102 -3.75 -6.65 -5.84
CA LEU A 102 -4.84 -6.09 -6.65
C LEU A 102 -6.08 -5.88 -5.77
N GLY A 103 -6.46 -4.62 -5.61
CA GLY A 103 -7.53 -4.23 -4.71
C GLY A 103 -8.91 -4.33 -5.34
N VAL A 104 -9.92 -4.22 -4.49
CA VAL A 104 -11.33 -4.25 -4.85
C VAL A 104 -11.97 -2.95 -4.38
N ASP A 105 -12.84 -2.39 -5.20
CA ASP A 105 -13.66 -1.24 -4.85
C ASP A 105 -14.91 -1.71 -4.11
N TYR A 106 -14.83 -1.82 -2.78
CA TYR A 106 -15.93 -2.30 -1.95
C TYR A 106 -16.99 -1.23 -1.69
N ASP A 107 -16.60 0.03 -1.64
CA ASP A 107 -17.48 1.16 -1.31
C ASP A 107 -17.98 1.95 -2.53
N GLY A 108 -17.50 1.62 -3.73
CA GLY A 108 -17.91 2.24 -4.98
C GLY A 108 -17.38 3.64 -5.22
N THR A 109 -16.48 4.15 -4.35
CA THR A 109 -15.97 5.54 -4.45
C THR A 109 -14.93 5.73 -5.54
N ARG A 110 -14.30 4.66 -6.02
CA ARG A 110 -13.19 4.68 -6.99
C ARG A 110 -12.07 5.64 -6.59
N SER A 111 -11.72 5.62 -5.31
CA SER A 111 -10.78 6.56 -4.70
C SER A 111 -9.59 5.85 -4.08
N ALA A 112 -8.39 6.41 -4.25
CA ALA A 112 -7.21 5.98 -3.53
C ALA A 112 -7.20 6.43 -2.06
N SER A 113 -8.07 7.37 -1.70
CA SER A 113 -8.17 7.90 -0.34
C SER A 113 -8.99 7.00 0.59
N SER A 114 -9.76 6.05 0.04
CA SER A 114 -10.51 5.06 0.81
C SER A 114 -9.72 3.74 0.87
N GLU A 115 -9.51 3.20 2.06
CA GLU A 115 -8.90 1.87 2.25
C GLU A 115 -9.79 0.74 1.68
N SER A 116 -11.07 1.02 1.47
CA SER A 116 -12.06 0.09 0.93
C SER A 116 -12.31 0.28 -0.58
N SER A 117 -11.45 1.04 -1.26
CA SER A 117 -11.60 1.33 -2.68
C SER A 117 -10.27 1.28 -3.43
N VAL A 118 -10.32 1.49 -4.74
CA VAL A 118 -9.16 1.60 -5.62
C VAL A 118 -9.40 2.67 -6.68
N ASN A 119 -8.33 3.35 -7.11
CA ASN A 119 -8.43 4.40 -8.14
C ASN A 119 -8.16 3.89 -9.56
N TYR A 120 -8.28 2.58 -9.80
CA TYR A 120 -7.98 1.95 -11.08
C TYR A 120 -8.92 0.80 -11.39
N SER A 121 -9.03 0.48 -12.66
CA SER A 121 -9.75 -0.68 -13.17
C SER A 121 -8.82 -1.89 -13.35
N MET A 122 -9.40 -3.08 -13.53
CA MET A 122 -8.65 -4.29 -13.89
C MET A 122 -7.86 -4.08 -15.19
N GLN A 123 -8.47 -3.42 -16.19
CA GLN A 123 -7.81 -3.18 -17.46
C GLN A 123 -6.61 -2.25 -17.33
N GLU A 124 -6.71 -1.20 -16.50
CA GLU A 124 -5.56 -0.33 -16.21
C GLU A 124 -4.45 -1.07 -15.51
N TYR A 125 -4.78 -1.92 -14.53
CA TYR A 125 -3.79 -2.78 -13.88
C TYR A 125 -3.04 -3.64 -14.90
N VAL A 126 -3.76 -4.36 -15.77
CA VAL A 126 -3.16 -5.24 -16.78
C VAL A 126 -2.28 -4.43 -17.73
N ASN A 127 -2.78 -3.30 -18.23
CA ASN A 127 -2.05 -2.45 -19.17
C ASN A 127 -0.74 -1.94 -18.55
N ASP A 128 -0.78 -1.51 -17.29
CA ASP A 128 0.37 -0.98 -16.59
C ASP A 128 1.43 -2.05 -16.30
N VAL A 129 1.00 -3.24 -15.85
CA VAL A 129 1.90 -4.37 -15.63
C VAL A 129 2.58 -4.76 -16.94
N MET A 130 1.80 -4.97 -18.00
CA MET A 130 2.33 -5.37 -19.30
C MET A 130 3.28 -4.32 -19.88
N TYR A 131 2.87 -3.05 -19.85
CA TYR A 131 3.69 -1.98 -20.44
C TYR A 131 5.07 -1.87 -19.78
N GLN A 132 5.14 -1.89 -18.44
CA GLN A 132 6.42 -1.75 -17.74
C GLN A 132 7.38 -2.91 -18.03
N ILE A 133 6.85 -4.13 -18.11
CA ILE A 133 7.66 -5.34 -18.36
C ILE A 133 8.13 -5.38 -19.82
N ILE A 134 7.24 -5.13 -20.78
CA ILE A 134 7.56 -5.11 -22.21
C ILE A 134 8.60 -4.04 -22.50
N ASP A 135 8.38 -2.81 -22.03
CA ASP A 135 9.30 -1.69 -22.24
C ASP A 135 10.71 -1.98 -21.70
N ALA A 136 10.80 -2.60 -20.51
CA ALA A 136 12.09 -2.98 -19.94
C ALA A 136 12.78 -4.09 -20.73
N ALA A 137 12.05 -5.11 -21.20
CA ALA A 137 12.57 -6.20 -21.99
C ALA A 137 13.04 -5.72 -23.38
N ASP A 138 12.20 -4.97 -24.09
CA ASP A 138 12.50 -4.46 -25.44
C ASP A 138 13.72 -3.54 -25.45
N LYS A 139 13.81 -2.59 -24.49
CA LYS A 139 14.97 -1.70 -24.36
C LYS A 139 16.30 -2.42 -24.13
N ASN A 140 16.25 -3.63 -23.59
CA ASN A 140 17.45 -4.42 -23.31
C ASN A 140 17.63 -5.61 -24.26
N GLY A 141 16.77 -5.78 -25.27
CA GLY A 141 16.84 -6.88 -26.24
C GLY A 141 16.62 -8.25 -25.58
N LEU A 142 15.82 -8.32 -24.54
CA LEU A 142 15.51 -9.52 -23.77
C LEU A 142 14.18 -10.13 -24.20
N PRO A 143 13.99 -11.45 -24.03
CA PRO A 143 12.69 -12.07 -24.27
C PRO A 143 11.64 -11.51 -23.30
N HIS A 144 10.37 -11.54 -23.70
CA HIS A 144 9.28 -11.19 -22.79
C HIS A 144 9.05 -12.34 -21.80
N PRO A 145 9.03 -12.09 -20.48
CA PRO A 145 8.77 -13.13 -19.50
C PRO A 145 7.28 -13.52 -19.48
N ASN A 146 7.00 -14.72 -18.99
CA ASN A 146 5.65 -15.08 -18.60
C ASN A 146 5.28 -14.35 -17.29
N ILE A 147 4.06 -13.86 -17.22
CA ILE A 147 3.57 -13.10 -16.05
C ILE A 147 2.61 -13.97 -15.25
N ILE A 148 2.83 -14.02 -13.95
CA ILE A 148 1.95 -14.65 -12.97
C ILE A 148 1.42 -13.55 -12.05
N THR A 149 0.16 -13.65 -11.66
CA THR A 149 -0.46 -12.77 -10.66
C THR A 149 -1.21 -13.62 -9.62
N GLU A 150 -1.16 -13.19 -8.36
CA GLU A 150 -1.83 -13.84 -7.24
C GLU A 150 -3.05 -13.03 -6.79
N SER A 151 -3.90 -12.66 -7.74
CA SER A 151 -5.03 -11.72 -7.56
C SER A 151 -6.28 -12.38 -6.93
N GLY A 152 -6.10 -13.25 -5.94
CA GLY A 152 -7.18 -14.03 -5.32
C GLY A 152 -8.33 -13.18 -4.77
N ARG A 153 -8.01 -12.08 -4.07
CA ARG A 153 -9.03 -11.15 -3.55
C ARG A 153 -9.93 -10.62 -4.68
N SER A 154 -9.33 -10.12 -5.74
CA SER A 154 -10.07 -9.52 -6.86
C SER A 154 -10.96 -10.53 -7.58
N LEU A 155 -10.56 -11.80 -7.65
CA LEU A 155 -11.34 -12.88 -8.25
C LEU A 155 -12.47 -13.35 -7.33
N ALA A 156 -12.25 -13.42 -6.02
CA ALA A 156 -13.16 -14.05 -5.08
C ALA A 156 -14.09 -13.07 -4.34
N ALA A 157 -13.78 -11.78 -4.29
CA ALA A 157 -14.49 -10.82 -3.44
C ALA A 157 -15.99 -10.71 -3.75
N HIS A 158 -16.38 -10.89 -5.00
CA HIS A 158 -17.76 -10.71 -5.46
C HIS A 158 -18.62 -11.99 -5.39
N HIS A 159 -18.08 -13.11 -4.88
CA HIS A 159 -18.83 -14.37 -4.82
C HIS A 159 -19.92 -14.37 -3.74
N SER A 160 -19.84 -13.47 -2.76
CA SER A 160 -20.85 -13.34 -1.70
C SER A 160 -20.99 -11.88 -1.28
N VAL A 161 -22.18 -11.51 -0.85
CA VAL A 161 -22.54 -10.18 -0.35
C VAL A 161 -23.17 -10.33 1.01
N LEU A 162 -22.71 -9.55 1.98
CA LEU A 162 -23.34 -9.42 3.29
C LEU A 162 -24.25 -8.19 3.28
N VAL A 163 -25.54 -8.43 3.48
CA VAL A 163 -26.52 -7.36 3.64
C VAL A 163 -26.82 -7.19 5.12
N ILE A 164 -26.60 -6.00 5.65
CA ILE A 164 -26.87 -5.65 7.04
C ILE A 164 -27.79 -4.46 7.12
N GLN A 165 -28.61 -4.43 8.18
CA GLN A 165 -29.40 -3.25 8.51
C GLN A 165 -28.55 -2.33 9.39
N VAL A 166 -28.48 -1.05 9.06
CA VAL A 166 -27.89 -0.04 9.94
C VAL A 166 -28.88 0.20 11.07
N LEU A 167 -28.49 -0.12 12.30
CA LEU A 167 -29.33 0.05 13.49
C LEU A 167 -29.17 1.44 14.09
N GLU A 168 -27.93 1.95 14.05
CA GLU A 168 -27.58 3.23 14.66
C GLU A 168 -26.32 3.79 13.97
N THR A 169 -26.23 5.09 13.89
CA THR A 169 -25.04 5.82 13.43
C THR A 169 -24.56 6.75 14.54
N ALA A 170 -23.26 6.68 14.84
CA ALA A 170 -22.65 7.70 15.69
C ALA A 170 -22.46 8.97 14.85
N SER A 171 -23.22 10.00 15.18
CA SER A 171 -23.04 11.33 14.63
C SER A 171 -22.52 12.27 15.70
N LEU A 172 -21.71 13.23 15.31
CA LEU A 172 -21.42 14.35 16.19
C LEU A 172 -22.73 15.13 16.41
N PRO A 173 -22.93 15.71 17.61
CA PRO A 173 -24.04 16.64 17.82
C PRO A 173 -24.05 17.72 16.75
N GLU A 174 -25.24 18.09 16.30
CA GLU A 174 -25.35 19.25 15.41
C GLU A 174 -24.79 20.47 16.14
N MET A 175 -23.91 21.20 15.46
CA MET A 175 -23.39 22.44 16.00
C MET A 175 -24.55 23.43 16.11
N PRO A 176 -24.72 24.12 17.24
CA PRO A 176 -25.71 25.19 17.33
C PRO A 176 -25.39 26.26 16.29
N GLU A 177 -26.42 26.83 15.66
CA GLU A 177 -26.27 27.88 14.66
C GLU A 177 -25.58 29.13 15.25
N GLU A 178 -25.82 29.36 16.52
CA GLU A 178 -25.17 30.43 17.30
C GLU A 178 -24.53 29.81 18.54
N TRP A 179 -23.23 29.92 18.66
CA TRP A 179 -22.45 29.48 19.82
C TRP A 179 -21.81 30.69 20.46
N GLU A 180 -22.30 31.06 21.62
CA GLU A 180 -21.74 32.14 22.43
C GLU A 180 -20.92 31.58 23.60
N VAL A 181 -19.75 32.14 23.81
CA VAL A 181 -18.86 31.82 24.93
C VAL A 181 -19.17 32.77 26.08
N SER A 182 -19.48 32.20 27.25
CA SER A 182 -19.69 32.97 28.45
C SER A 182 -18.38 33.53 29.03
N PRO A 183 -18.40 34.71 29.70
CA PRO A 183 -17.27 35.20 30.47
C PRO A 183 -16.77 34.20 31.53
N ASP A 184 -17.67 33.36 32.06
CA ASP A 184 -17.40 32.37 33.07
C ASP A 184 -16.92 31.02 32.54
N ASP A 185 -16.90 30.83 31.23
CA ASP A 185 -16.39 29.57 30.62
C ASP A 185 -14.89 29.42 30.85
N HIS A 186 -14.47 28.15 30.94
CA HIS A 186 -13.05 27.80 31.07
C HIS A 186 -12.23 28.35 29.90
N GLN A 187 -10.99 28.78 30.18
CA GLN A 187 -10.12 29.39 29.17
C GLN A 187 -9.93 28.51 27.92
N LEU A 188 -9.75 27.20 28.07
CA LEU A 188 -9.62 26.27 26.94
C LEU A 188 -10.87 26.22 26.04
N VAL A 189 -12.06 26.49 26.58
CA VAL A 189 -13.28 26.57 25.75
C VAL A 189 -13.28 27.88 24.94
N LYS A 190 -12.82 28.97 25.56
CA LYS A 190 -12.62 30.25 24.84
C LYS A 190 -11.61 30.15 23.74
N ASP A 191 -10.50 29.47 23.98
CA ASP A 191 -9.44 29.24 23.00
C ASP A 191 -9.96 28.41 21.81
N LEU A 192 -10.77 27.35 22.06
CA LEU A 192 -11.41 26.58 21.00
C LEU A 192 -12.37 27.42 20.17
N TYR A 193 -13.13 28.29 20.81
CA TYR A 193 -14.05 29.19 20.12
C TYR A 193 -13.27 30.19 19.23
N GLU A 194 -12.17 30.74 19.73
CA GLU A 194 -11.31 31.65 18.95
C GLU A 194 -10.73 30.95 17.72
N ILE A 195 -10.28 29.68 17.85
CA ILE A 195 -9.84 28.86 16.71
C ILE A 195 -10.97 28.67 15.70
N TRP A 196 -12.18 28.41 16.17
CA TRP A 196 -13.36 28.24 15.31
C TRP A 196 -13.72 29.52 14.58
N ASP A 197 -13.80 30.64 15.28
CA ASP A 197 -14.20 31.92 14.71
C ASP A 197 -13.19 32.44 13.64
N ASN A 198 -11.90 32.13 13.83
CA ASN A 198 -10.82 32.49 12.92
C ASN A 198 -10.51 31.42 11.87
N LEU A 199 -11.34 30.40 11.70
CA LEU A 199 -11.10 29.31 10.78
C LEU A 199 -11.17 29.77 9.33
N THR A 200 -10.08 29.59 8.60
CA THR A 200 -10.00 29.85 7.16
C THR A 200 -9.44 28.65 6.42
N GLN A 201 -9.68 28.57 5.12
CA GLN A 201 -9.11 27.49 4.30
C GLN A 201 -7.57 27.45 4.38
N ARG A 202 -6.91 28.60 4.54
CA ARG A 202 -5.44 28.71 4.64
C ARG A 202 -4.92 28.24 5.99
N SER A 203 -5.64 28.49 7.08
CA SER A 203 -5.25 28.14 8.45
C SER A 203 -5.82 26.80 8.92
N ALA A 204 -6.59 26.10 8.09
CA ALA A 204 -7.34 24.91 8.52
C ALA A 204 -6.48 23.80 9.12
N LEU A 205 -5.28 23.55 8.59
CA LEU A 205 -4.39 22.51 9.10
C LEU A 205 -3.79 22.90 10.47
N GLU A 206 -3.35 24.14 10.61
CA GLU A 206 -2.80 24.68 11.85
C GLU A 206 -3.89 24.71 12.94
N ASN A 207 -5.04 25.29 12.62
CA ASN A 207 -6.21 25.33 13.52
C ASN A 207 -6.67 23.93 13.94
N TRP A 208 -6.58 22.94 13.07
CA TRP A 208 -6.87 21.55 13.40
C TRP A 208 -5.89 20.99 14.46
N HIS A 209 -4.59 21.23 14.29
CA HIS A 209 -3.57 20.79 15.26
C HIS A 209 -3.77 21.45 16.63
N ASP A 210 -4.02 22.75 16.63
CA ASP A 210 -4.26 23.53 17.86
C ASP A 210 -5.52 23.05 18.57
N ALA A 211 -6.62 22.85 17.85
CA ALA A 211 -7.86 22.29 18.42
C ALA A 211 -7.67 20.89 18.99
N GLN A 212 -6.87 20.02 18.33
CA GLN A 212 -6.55 18.70 18.87
C GLN A 212 -5.75 18.78 20.17
N GLN A 213 -4.81 19.70 20.27
CA GLN A 213 -4.03 19.91 21.49
C GLN A 213 -4.90 20.41 22.63
N ILE A 214 -5.77 21.41 22.39
CA ILE A 214 -6.70 21.93 23.38
C ILE A 214 -7.68 20.85 23.84
N ARG A 215 -8.20 20.04 22.90
CA ARG A 215 -9.06 18.90 23.24
C ARG A 215 -8.37 17.91 24.18
N CYS A 216 -7.10 17.59 23.95
CA CYS A 216 -6.33 16.73 24.84
C CYS A 216 -6.21 17.35 26.24
N LEU A 217 -5.97 18.66 26.34
CA LEU A 217 -5.87 19.37 27.60
C LEU A 217 -7.21 19.39 28.35
N LEU A 218 -8.33 19.60 27.64
CA LEU A 218 -9.67 19.54 28.23
C LEU A 218 -10.00 18.18 28.86
N TYR A 219 -9.61 17.08 28.20
CA TYR A 219 -9.85 15.73 28.75
C TYR A 219 -8.91 15.35 29.89
N THR A 220 -7.80 16.03 30.04
CA THR A 220 -6.78 15.73 31.07
C THR A 220 -6.75 16.76 32.22
N SER A 221 -7.52 17.86 32.10
CA SER A 221 -7.65 18.89 33.14
C SER A 221 -8.92 18.70 33.94
N ASP A 222 -8.92 19.22 35.19
CA ASP A 222 -10.09 19.25 36.09
C ASP A 222 -11.31 20.01 35.51
N ALA A 223 -11.13 20.65 34.33
CA ALA A 223 -12.21 21.33 33.61
C ALA A 223 -13.35 20.39 33.12
N ALA A 224 -13.11 19.08 33.13
CA ALA A 224 -14.13 18.06 32.84
C ALA A 224 -15.03 17.79 34.03
N ASP A 225 -14.55 18.05 35.26
CA ASP A 225 -15.26 17.73 36.52
C ASP A 225 -16.20 18.85 36.98
N GLU A 226 -16.08 20.08 36.49
CA GLU A 226 -16.90 21.21 36.92
C GLU A 226 -18.31 21.24 36.30
N ARG A 227 -18.68 20.26 35.46
CA ARG A 227 -20.01 20.16 34.81
C ARG A 227 -20.76 18.85 35.08
N SER A 228 -20.45 18.14 36.17
CA SER A 228 -21.25 16.98 36.60
C SER A 228 -22.34 17.36 37.61
#